data_75c297413b0bd002cebddd892973b571
#
_entry.id   75c297413b0bd002cebddd892973b571
#
_cell.length_a   1.000
_cell.length_b   1.000
_cell.length_c   1.000
_cell.angle_alpha   90.00
_cell.angle_beta   90.00
_cell.angle_gamma   90.00
#
_symmetry.space_group_name_H-M   'P 1'
#
loop_
_entity.id
_entity.type
_entity.pdbx_description
1 polymer ?
#
loop_
_entity_poly.entity_id
_entity_poly.type
_entity_poly.pdbx_seq_one_letter_code
_entity_poly.pdbx_strand_id
1 'polypeptide(L)'
;MNRSREMMCRLLCGLVCLAALAGHAHAQSLGLAPAQVVETFKPGVPFQFDLSAVNSGDTVVDMHVEITDFWYDEKNEKVFSSPGTSPRSAANWIQFVPDHFEVGPHGTQKMKAIVTPPSDAKGGYYAVLFVQSKPQLSFPKNDGKGVFTSMRIGCLVLLRAEGTDEYKIELSNVKVTPPAATHGLSVDFDLLNSSNTHVFPAARVAVLDSSRKLVAKAESEEKRFLPGQKNSMHVEWAGTLPAGNYTAVLTVAYGEDRIETQQIAFSVTE
;
A
#
# COMPACT_ATOMS: atom_id res chain seq x y z
N MET A 1 -43.79 38.99 -30.13
CA MET A 1 -42.31 39.16 -29.85
C MET A 1 -41.96 39.33 -28.37
N ASN A 2 -42.93 39.51 -27.44
CA ASN A 2 -42.67 39.67 -26.01
C ASN A 2 -42.62 38.36 -25.17
N ARG A 3 -43.39 37.34 -25.54
CA ARG A 3 -43.47 36.08 -24.74
C ARG A 3 -42.17 35.26 -24.75
N SER A 4 -41.43 35.26 -25.85
CA SER A 4 -40.13 34.56 -25.97
C SER A 4 -39.02 35.20 -25.13
N ARG A 5 -39.02 36.50 -24.99
CA ARG A 5 -38.06 37.25 -24.13
C ARG A 5 -38.28 37.01 -22.65
N GLU A 6 -39.56 36.98 -22.21
CA GLU A 6 -39.89 36.68 -20.81
C GLU A 6 -39.57 35.21 -20.42
N MET A 7 -39.76 34.27 -21.35
CA MET A 7 -39.45 32.86 -21.14
C MET A 7 -37.94 32.64 -21.07
N MET A 8 -37.15 33.34 -21.93
CA MET A 8 -35.68 33.29 -21.88
C MET A 8 -35.10 33.96 -20.64
N CYS A 9 -35.71 35.05 -20.14
CA CYS A 9 -35.29 35.69 -18.88
C CYS A 9 -35.59 34.82 -17.65
N ARG A 10 -36.72 34.12 -17.62
CA ARG A 10 -37.06 33.16 -16.55
C ARG A 10 -36.18 31.92 -16.54
N LEU A 11 -35.77 31.41 -17.72
CA LEU A 11 -34.81 30.30 -17.86
C LEU A 11 -33.40 30.74 -17.40
N LEU A 12 -32.95 31.95 -17.76
CA LEU A 12 -31.66 32.48 -17.31
C LEU A 12 -31.62 32.70 -15.81
N CYS A 13 -32.68 33.28 -15.19
CA CYS A 13 -32.76 33.42 -13.74
C CYS A 13 -32.79 32.06 -13.01
N GLY A 14 -33.49 31.08 -13.56
CA GLY A 14 -33.49 29.70 -13.02
C GLY A 14 -32.12 29.04 -13.05
N LEU A 15 -31.34 29.25 -14.12
CA LEU A 15 -29.98 28.69 -14.25
C LEU A 15 -29.00 29.38 -13.29
N VAL A 16 -29.12 30.69 -13.08
CA VAL A 16 -28.29 31.48 -12.14
C VAL A 16 -28.59 31.10 -10.70
N CYS A 17 -29.88 30.87 -10.34
CA CYS A 17 -30.23 30.38 -9.00
C CYS A 17 -29.76 28.96 -8.70
N LEU A 18 -29.69 28.05 -9.71
CA LEU A 18 -29.15 26.70 -9.53
C LEU A 18 -27.63 26.71 -9.33
N ALA A 19 -26.91 27.64 -9.97
CA ALA A 19 -25.46 27.79 -9.78
C ALA A 19 -25.08 28.39 -8.41
N ALA A 20 -25.97 29.16 -7.78
CA ALA A 20 -25.74 29.73 -6.45
C ALA A 20 -25.96 28.74 -5.29
N LEU A 21 -26.55 27.56 -5.56
CA LEU A 21 -26.75 26.46 -4.59
C LEU A 21 -25.63 25.40 -4.63
N ALA A 22 -24.61 25.59 -5.43
CA ALA A 22 -23.38 24.81 -5.33
C ALA A 22 -22.65 25.24 -4.04
N GLY A 23 -23.18 24.83 -2.90
CA GLY A 23 -22.49 24.96 -1.61
C GLY A 23 -21.09 24.34 -1.77
N HIS A 24 -20.06 25.10 -1.41
CA HIS A 24 -18.70 24.61 -1.39
C HIS A 24 -18.66 23.49 -0.36
N ALA A 25 -18.63 22.23 -0.83
CA ALA A 25 -18.33 21.11 0.02
C ALA A 25 -16.86 21.28 0.43
N HIS A 26 -16.62 21.81 1.62
CA HIS A 26 -15.28 21.84 2.21
C HIS A 26 -14.87 20.39 2.49
N ALA A 27 -14.16 19.78 1.56
CA ALA A 27 -13.57 18.47 1.77
C ALA A 27 -12.34 18.66 2.67
N GLN A 28 -12.40 18.13 3.89
CA GLN A 28 -11.19 17.96 4.68
C GLN A 28 -10.34 16.90 3.99
N SER A 29 -9.09 17.23 3.70
CA SER A 29 -8.12 16.32 3.11
C SER A 29 -6.85 16.31 3.95
N LEU A 30 -6.55 15.16 4.53
CA LEU A 30 -5.34 14.91 5.31
C LEU A 30 -4.39 14.05 4.49
N GLY A 31 -3.15 14.50 4.35
CA GLY A 31 -2.05 13.76 3.73
C GLY A 31 -0.97 13.40 4.75
N LEU A 32 -0.26 12.30 4.50
CA LEU A 32 0.93 11.90 5.26
C LEU A 32 2.00 11.40 4.28
N ALA A 33 3.19 11.95 4.38
CA ALA A 33 4.33 11.60 3.54
C ALA A 33 5.59 11.32 4.38
N PRO A 34 6.32 10.25 4.07
CA PRO A 34 5.99 9.22 3.10
C PRO A 34 4.85 8.30 3.59
N ALA A 35 4.19 7.58 2.67
CA ALA A 35 3.17 6.58 3.03
C ALA A 35 3.78 5.30 3.63
N GLN A 36 5.07 5.08 3.40
CA GLN A 36 5.85 3.95 3.92
C GLN A 36 7.29 4.39 4.16
N VAL A 37 7.85 3.95 5.27
CA VAL A 37 9.28 4.06 5.63
C VAL A 37 9.87 2.65 5.63
N VAL A 38 10.97 2.45 4.93
CA VAL A 38 11.74 1.19 4.92
C VAL A 38 13.18 1.55 5.25
N GLU A 39 13.63 1.17 6.44
CA GLU A 39 14.95 1.54 6.95
C GLU A 39 15.73 0.33 7.45
N THR A 40 17.04 0.35 7.19
CA THR A 40 17.99 -0.59 7.77
C THR A 40 18.71 0.09 8.93
N PHE A 41 18.72 -0.53 10.10
CA PHE A 41 19.28 0.05 11.31
C PHE A 41 20.34 -0.86 11.94
N LYS A 42 21.28 -0.26 12.67
CA LYS A 42 22.24 -1.00 13.50
C LYS A 42 21.61 -1.31 14.87
N PRO A 43 21.55 -2.57 15.31
CA PRO A 43 21.05 -2.92 16.63
C PRO A 43 21.69 -2.11 17.75
N GLY A 44 20.88 -1.56 18.66
CA GLY A 44 21.34 -0.73 19.78
C GLY A 44 21.74 0.70 19.42
N VAL A 45 21.70 1.11 18.15
CA VAL A 45 22.05 2.46 17.70
C VAL A 45 20.80 3.25 17.37
N PRO A 46 20.49 4.34 18.11
CA PRO A 46 19.38 5.21 17.79
C PRO A 46 19.52 5.88 16.42
N PHE A 47 18.41 6.05 15.72
CA PHE A 47 18.34 6.75 14.45
C PHE A 47 17.04 7.55 14.35
N GLN A 48 16.87 8.31 13.28
CA GLN A 48 15.68 9.13 13.07
C GLN A 48 15.30 9.20 11.60
N PHE A 49 14.02 9.43 11.35
CA PHE A 49 13.49 9.76 10.02
C PHE A 49 12.41 10.85 10.12
N ASP A 50 12.18 11.52 9.01
CA ASP A 50 11.23 12.63 8.94
C ASP A 50 9.92 12.21 8.27
N LEU A 51 8.82 12.82 8.72
CA LEU A 51 7.48 12.69 8.15
C LEU A 51 6.84 14.07 8.01
N SER A 52 5.86 14.19 7.14
CA SER A 52 5.11 15.41 6.95
C SER A 52 3.62 15.12 6.92
N ALA A 53 2.87 15.73 7.82
CA ALA A 53 1.40 15.77 7.77
C ALA A 53 0.97 17.00 6.96
N VAL A 54 0.06 16.81 6.02
CA VAL A 54 -0.41 17.85 5.10
C VAL A 54 -1.91 18.03 5.30
N ASN A 55 -2.34 19.27 5.52
CA ASN A 55 -3.73 19.65 5.49
C ASN A 55 -4.04 20.33 4.15
N SER A 56 -4.74 19.66 3.26
CA SER A 56 -5.16 20.22 1.96
C SER A 56 -6.56 20.88 2.02
N GLY A 57 -7.17 20.95 3.21
CA GLY A 57 -8.45 21.60 3.43
C GLY A 57 -8.33 23.09 3.77
N ASP A 58 -9.48 23.75 3.85
CA ASP A 58 -9.60 25.21 4.06
C ASP A 58 -9.73 25.61 5.54
N THR A 59 -9.68 24.67 6.47
CA THR A 59 -9.79 24.90 7.91
C THR A 59 -8.59 24.36 8.67
N VAL A 60 -8.31 24.95 9.84
CA VAL A 60 -7.29 24.42 10.75
C VAL A 60 -7.70 23.03 11.24
N VAL A 61 -6.77 22.11 11.27
CA VAL A 61 -6.98 20.74 11.78
C VAL A 61 -6.03 20.46 12.95
N ASP A 62 -6.61 20.13 14.11
CA ASP A 62 -5.88 19.63 15.27
C ASP A 62 -5.63 18.13 15.11
N MET A 63 -4.38 17.73 15.22
CA MET A 63 -3.92 16.36 14.92
C MET A 63 -3.07 15.80 16.06
N HIS A 64 -3.18 14.50 16.27
CA HIS A 64 -2.28 13.76 17.15
C HIS A 64 -1.72 12.53 16.44
N VAL A 65 -0.57 12.07 16.92
CA VAL A 65 0.14 10.89 16.41
C VAL A 65 -0.11 9.71 17.32
N GLU A 66 -0.47 8.58 16.72
CA GLU A 66 -0.66 7.30 17.40
C GLU A 66 0.20 6.24 16.71
N ILE A 67 0.82 5.35 17.50
CA ILE A 67 1.56 4.20 16.98
C ILE A 67 0.80 2.94 17.34
N THR A 68 0.76 1.99 16.40
CA THR A 68 0.19 0.66 16.62
C THR A 68 1.09 -0.41 15.99
N ASP A 69 0.96 -1.64 16.47
CA ASP A 69 1.48 -2.80 15.77
C ASP A 69 0.60 -3.13 14.57
N PHE A 70 1.17 -3.80 13.58
CA PHE A 70 0.39 -4.42 12.53
C PHE A 70 1.05 -5.70 12.01
N TRP A 71 0.21 -6.60 11.52
CA TRP A 71 0.60 -7.80 10.77
C TRP A 71 -0.51 -8.19 9.80
N TYR A 72 -0.34 -9.28 9.09
CA TYR A 72 -1.37 -9.89 8.28
C TYR A 72 -1.81 -11.20 8.92
N ASP A 73 -3.11 -11.42 9.04
CA ASP A 73 -3.68 -12.68 9.52
C ASP A 73 -3.64 -13.78 8.44
N GLU A 74 -4.19 -14.95 8.75
CA GLU A 74 -4.24 -16.09 7.84
C GLU A 74 -5.07 -15.84 6.57
N LYS A 75 -5.95 -14.82 6.57
CA LYS A 75 -6.74 -14.38 5.42
C LYS A 75 -6.08 -13.27 4.62
N ASN A 76 -4.84 -12.89 4.96
CA ASN A 76 -4.15 -11.71 4.42
C ASN A 76 -4.86 -10.38 4.72
N GLU A 77 -5.67 -10.31 5.75
CA GLU A 77 -6.25 -9.07 6.24
C GLU A 77 -5.27 -8.38 7.19
N LYS A 78 -5.17 -7.06 7.04
CA LYS A 78 -4.29 -6.26 7.90
C LYS A 78 -4.93 -6.09 9.28
N VAL A 79 -4.22 -6.55 10.31
CA VAL A 79 -4.63 -6.45 11.71
C VAL A 79 -3.81 -5.37 12.40
N PHE A 80 -4.48 -4.51 13.18
CA PHE A 80 -3.85 -3.50 14.02
C PHE A 80 -4.09 -3.83 15.48
N SER A 81 -3.08 -3.60 16.33
CA SER A 81 -3.19 -3.83 17.77
C SER A 81 -2.35 -2.84 18.58
N SER A 82 -2.51 -2.90 19.90
CA SER A 82 -1.74 -2.07 20.82
C SER A 82 -0.23 -2.29 20.66
N PRO A 83 0.59 -1.24 20.88
CA PRO A 83 2.05 -1.33 20.82
C PRO A 83 2.61 -2.47 21.67
N GLY A 84 3.54 -3.24 21.10
CA GLY A 84 4.25 -4.32 21.78
C GLY A 84 3.50 -5.65 21.85
N THR A 85 2.34 -5.80 21.19
CA THR A 85 1.60 -7.08 21.15
C THR A 85 2.13 -8.03 20.08
N SER A 86 2.70 -7.51 18.99
CA SER A 86 3.34 -8.33 17.98
C SER A 86 4.75 -8.75 18.41
N PRO A 87 5.18 -10.00 18.17
CA PRO A 87 6.56 -10.42 18.42
C PRO A 87 7.61 -9.62 17.63
N ARG A 88 7.17 -8.94 16.55
CA ARG A 88 8.01 -8.10 15.70
C ARG A 88 7.57 -6.63 15.76
N SER A 89 7.13 -6.18 16.92
CA SER A 89 6.75 -4.79 17.16
C SER A 89 7.95 -3.86 17.16
N ALA A 90 7.89 -2.78 16.38
CA ALA A 90 8.77 -1.63 16.51
C ALA A 90 8.10 -0.47 17.27
N ALA A 91 6.80 -0.59 17.59
CA ALA A 91 6.00 0.53 18.07
C ALA A 91 6.54 1.14 19.38
N ASN A 92 7.03 0.31 20.31
CA ASN A 92 7.60 0.77 21.58
C ASN A 92 9.00 1.41 21.43
N TRP A 93 9.61 1.35 20.26
CA TRP A 93 10.94 1.92 20.01
C TRP A 93 10.87 3.33 19.45
N ILE A 94 9.69 3.78 19.02
CA ILE A 94 9.50 4.97 18.21
C ILE A 94 8.81 6.04 19.05
N GLN A 95 9.38 7.24 19.05
CA GLN A 95 8.80 8.46 19.61
C GLN A 95 8.68 9.52 18.52
N PHE A 96 7.66 10.39 18.61
CA PHE A 96 7.45 11.47 17.66
C PHE A 96 7.57 12.84 18.30
N VAL A 97 8.12 13.77 17.52
CA VAL A 97 8.22 15.18 17.94
C VAL A 97 7.87 16.07 16.73
N PRO A 98 6.81 16.87 16.82
CA PRO A 98 5.76 16.83 17.83
C PRO A 98 4.81 15.62 17.67
N ASP A 99 4.16 15.19 18.73
CA ASP A 99 3.13 14.13 18.75
C ASP A 99 1.70 14.68 18.72
N HIS A 100 1.56 15.99 18.97
CA HIS A 100 0.32 16.76 18.88
C HIS A 100 0.60 18.14 18.28
N PHE A 101 -0.23 18.57 17.32
CA PHE A 101 -0.03 19.81 16.59
C PHE A 101 -1.28 20.25 15.83
N GLU A 102 -1.34 21.54 15.51
CA GLU A 102 -2.34 22.10 14.59
C GLU A 102 -1.69 22.39 13.23
N VAL A 103 -2.43 22.07 12.15
CA VAL A 103 -2.02 22.40 10.77
C VAL A 103 -3.04 23.36 10.16
N GLY A 104 -2.60 24.55 9.82
CA GLY A 104 -3.43 25.55 9.14
C GLY A 104 -3.90 25.08 7.76
N PRO A 105 -4.84 25.82 7.15
CA PRO A 105 -5.30 25.54 5.79
C PRO A 105 -4.14 25.49 4.82
N HIS A 106 -4.14 24.45 3.94
CA HIS A 106 -3.09 24.21 2.95
C HIS A 106 -1.67 24.15 3.52
N GLY A 107 -1.57 23.87 4.83
CA GLY A 107 -0.33 23.83 5.58
C GLY A 107 0.31 22.44 5.64
N THR A 108 1.54 22.42 6.10
CA THR A 108 2.32 21.18 6.31
C THR A 108 3.03 21.27 7.66
N GLN A 109 2.91 20.22 8.47
CA GLN A 109 3.68 20.02 9.69
C GLN A 109 4.71 18.93 9.48
N LYS A 110 5.98 19.26 9.68
CA LYS A 110 7.05 18.26 9.73
C LYS A 110 7.10 17.64 11.12
N MET A 111 7.29 16.33 11.15
CA MET A 111 7.45 15.53 12.36
C MET A 111 8.73 14.72 12.24
N LYS A 112 9.38 14.47 13.37
CA LYS A 112 10.55 13.62 13.47
C LYS A 112 10.21 12.38 14.27
N ALA A 113 10.48 11.20 13.70
CA ALA A 113 10.46 9.94 14.41
C ALA A 113 11.85 9.63 14.94
N ILE A 114 11.98 9.38 16.22
CA ILE A 114 13.20 8.96 16.90
C ILE A 114 13.04 7.50 17.27
N VAL A 115 13.92 6.64 16.77
CA VAL A 115 13.87 5.19 16.96
C VAL A 115 15.03 4.75 17.83
N THR A 116 14.71 4.02 18.92
CA THR A 116 15.72 3.46 19.84
C THR A 116 15.59 1.94 19.84
N PRO A 117 16.25 1.24 18.90
CA PRO A 117 16.14 -0.21 18.81
C PRO A 117 16.98 -0.91 19.88
N PRO A 118 16.55 -2.10 20.39
CA PRO A 118 17.36 -2.89 21.29
C PRO A 118 18.62 -3.46 20.60
N SER A 119 19.65 -3.72 21.39
CA SER A 119 20.94 -4.21 20.90
C SER A 119 20.94 -5.65 20.41
N ASP A 120 19.92 -6.42 20.78
CA ASP A 120 19.70 -7.82 20.40
C ASP A 120 18.68 -8.01 19.28
N ALA A 121 18.20 -6.91 18.67
CA ALA A 121 17.25 -6.94 17.56
C ALA A 121 17.80 -7.72 16.35
N LYS A 122 16.98 -8.60 15.76
CA LYS A 122 17.32 -9.43 14.59
C LYS A 122 16.17 -9.50 13.60
N GLY A 123 16.50 -9.38 12.29
CA GLY A 123 15.52 -9.44 11.22
C GLY A 123 14.62 -8.20 11.16
N GLY A 124 13.36 -8.38 10.79
CA GLY A 124 12.42 -7.28 10.54
C GLY A 124 11.52 -6.95 11.72
N TYR A 125 11.18 -5.64 11.88
CA TYR A 125 10.27 -5.12 12.87
C TYR A 125 9.32 -4.09 12.24
N TYR A 126 8.09 -4.02 12.75
CA TYR A 126 7.00 -3.34 12.07
C TYR A 126 6.17 -2.49 13.02
N ALA A 127 5.71 -1.35 12.51
CA ALA A 127 4.74 -0.50 13.17
C ALA A 127 3.92 0.27 12.13
N VAL A 128 2.76 0.77 12.52
CA VAL A 128 2.04 1.81 11.78
C VAL A 128 1.96 3.04 12.62
N LEU A 129 2.35 4.13 12.02
CA LEU A 129 2.12 5.45 12.55
C LEU A 129 0.84 6.00 11.95
N PHE A 130 -0.08 6.43 12.79
CA PHE A 130 -1.28 7.14 12.37
C PHE A 130 -1.22 8.61 12.78
N VAL A 131 -1.58 9.48 11.86
CA VAL A 131 -1.96 10.86 12.17
C VAL A 131 -3.47 10.93 12.14
N GLN A 132 -4.08 11.34 13.24
CA GLN A 132 -5.52 11.39 13.40
C GLN A 132 -5.98 12.80 13.78
N SER A 133 -7.02 13.29 13.10
CA SER A 133 -7.65 14.56 13.45
C SER A 133 -8.59 14.40 14.65
N LYS A 134 -8.72 15.46 15.47
CA LYS A 134 -9.83 15.52 16.41
C LYS A 134 -11.18 15.47 15.68
N PRO A 135 -12.22 14.86 16.27
CA PRO A 135 -13.55 14.88 15.68
C PRO A 135 -14.05 16.30 15.47
N GLN A 136 -14.46 16.62 14.26
CA GLN A 136 -15.04 17.92 13.89
C GLN A 136 -16.49 17.75 13.46
N LEU A 137 -17.32 18.74 13.79
CA LEU A 137 -18.73 18.75 13.40
C LEU A 137 -18.85 19.08 11.91
N SER A 138 -19.15 18.07 11.08
CA SER A 138 -19.18 18.22 9.62
C SER A 138 -20.55 18.67 9.08
N PHE A 139 -21.64 18.28 9.75
CA PHE A 139 -23.01 18.56 9.32
C PHE A 139 -23.86 18.96 10.52
N PRO A 140 -23.90 20.26 10.91
CA PRO A 140 -24.81 20.72 11.94
C PRO A 140 -26.25 20.65 11.41
N LYS A 141 -27.14 19.97 12.15
CA LYS A 141 -28.59 19.99 11.90
C LYS A 141 -29.27 20.98 12.83
N ASN A 142 -30.34 21.62 12.33
CA ASN A 142 -31.13 22.60 13.10
C ASN A 142 -31.83 21.98 14.33
N ASP A 143 -31.87 20.64 14.44
CA ASP A 143 -32.48 19.89 15.56
C ASP A 143 -31.48 19.55 16.68
N GLY A 144 -30.26 20.11 16.66
CA GLY A 144 -29.21 19.85 17.65
C GLY A 144 -28.46 18.57 17.46
N LYS A 145 -28.76 17.81 16.40
CA LYS A 145 -28.00 16.61 16.00
C LYS A 145 -26.94 16.97 14.96
N GLY A 146 -25.76 16.38 15.05
CA GLY A 146 -24.67 16.62 14.12
C GLY A 146 -23.90 15.32 13.82
N VAL A 147 -23.17 15.32 12.72
CA VAL A 147 -22.21 14.25 12.38
C VAL A 147 -20.82 14.74 12.70
N PHE A 148 -20.14 14.02 13.59
CA PHE A 148 -18.72 14.25 13.87
C PHE A 148 -17.88 13.36 12.97
N THR A 149 -16.93 13.97 12.27
CA THR A 149 -16.00 13.28 11.39
C THR A 149 -14.59 13.40 11.93
N SER A 150 -13.86 12.29 11.98
CA SER A 150 -12.42 12.24 12.25
C SER A 150 -11.74 11.54 11.09
N MET A 151 -10.61 12.08 10.67
CA MET A 151 -9.76 11.48 9.64
C MET A 151 -8.56 10.82 10.29
N ARG A 152 -8.17 9.65 9.77
CA ARG A 152 -6.99 8.91 10.21
C ARG A 152 -6.22 8.41 8.99
N ILE A 153 -4.95 8.78 8.88
CA ILE A 153 -4.06 8.34 7.80
C ILE A 153 -2.82 7.69 8.40
N GLY A 154 -2.34 6.59 7.79
CA GLY A 154 -1.24 5.81 8.33
C GLY A 154 -0.02 5.78 7.42
N CYS A 155 1.18 5.78 8.03
CA CYS A 155 2.45 5.45 7.42
C CYS A 155 2.93 4.10 7.94
N LEU A 156 3.25 3.17 7.05
CA LEU A 156 3.85 1.88 7.43
C LEU A 156 5.33 2.07 7.72
N VAL A 157 5.79 1.55 8.85
CA VAL A 157 7.20 1.55 9.24
C VAL A 157 7.72 0.13 9.21
N LEU A 158 8.68 -0.14 8.33
CA LEU A 158 9.35 -1.42 8.15
C LEU A 158 10.83 -1.23 8.46
N LEU A 159 11.29 -1.81 9.54
CA LEU A 159 12.66 -1.72 10.01
C LEU A 159 13.36 -3.06 9.86
N ARG A 160 14.64 -3.05 9.49
CA ARG A 160 15.48 -4.23 9.32
C ARG A 160 16.78 -4.08 10.07
N ALA A 161 17.10 -5.03 10.95
CA ALA A 161 18.35 -5.04 11.68
C ALA A 161 19.50 -5.49 10.77
N GLU A 162 20.49 -4.62 10.55
CA GLU A 162 21.64 -4.84 9.65
C GLU A 162 22.40 -6.12 9.98
N GLY A 163 22.71 -6.91 8.96
CA GLY A 163 23.56 -8.09 9.08
C GLY A 163 22.92 -9.30 9.80
N THR A 164 21.61 -9.26 10.05
CA THR A 164 20.87 -10.33 10.73
C THR A 164 19.78 -10.96 9.88
N ASP A 165 19.76 -10.63 8.60
CA ASP A 165 18.74 -11.07 7.65
C ASP A 165 18.91 -12.53 7.26
N GLU A 166 17.85 -13.29 7.40
CA GLU A 166 17.74 -14.65 6.90
C GLU A 166 16.61 -14.66 5.88
N TYR A 167 16.96 -14.71 4.59
CA TYR A 167 16.00 -14.66 3.50
C TYR A 167 15.64 -16.06 3.03
N LYS A 168 14.34 -16.35 2.99
CA LYS A 168 13.78 -17.58 2.44
C LYS A 168 12.35 -17.33 1.96
N ILE A 169 12.01 -17.77 0.75
CA ILE A 169 10.63 -17.85 0.27
C ILE A 169 10.30 -19.28 -0.13
N GLU A 170 9.00 -19.58 -0.16
CA GLU A 170 8.50 -20.88 -0.64
C GLU A 170 7.42 -20.61 -1.68
N LEU A 171 7.58 -21.22 -2.86
CA LEU A 171 6.59 -21.17 -3.93
C LEU A 171 5.77 -22.47 -3.90
N SER A 172 4.45 -22.34 -4.07
CA SER A 172 3.52 -23.47 -4.13
C SER A 172 2.37 -23.17 -5.07
N ASN A 173 1.61 -24.21 -5.45
CA ASN A 173 0.42 -24.11 -6.29
C ASN A 173 0.68 -23.39 -7.63
N VAL A 174 1.87 -23.56 -8.20
CA VAL A 174 2.22 -22.91 -9.48
C VAL A 174 1.39 -23.48 -10.59
N LYS A 175 0.62 -22.64 -11.27
CA LYS A 175 -0.29 -22.99 -12.35
C LYS A 175 -0.06 -22.10 -13.55
N VAL A 176 0.14 -22.68 -14.71
CA VAL A 176 0.16 -21.98 -16.00
C VAL A 176 -1.20 -22.16 -16.67
N THR A 177 -1.84 -21.08 -17.06
CA THR A 177 -3.01 -21.08 -17.95
C THR A 177 -2.55 -20.66 -19.33
N PRO A 178 -2.56 -21.57 -20.33
CA PRO A 178 -2.14 -21.25 -21.69
C PRO A 178 -3.00 -20.13 -22.30
N PRO A 179 -2.47 -19.34 -23.26
CA PRO A 179 -3.28 -18.33 -23.95
C PRO A 179 -4.36 -19.00 -24.81
N ALA A 180 -5.50 -18.33 -24.91
CA ALA A 180 -6.63 -18.74 -25.75
C ALA A 180 -7.21 -17.51 -26.47
N ALA A 181 -8.23 -17.69 -27.31
CA ALA A 181 -8.85 -16.60 -28.05
C ALA A 181 -9.43 -15.47 -27.15
N THR A 182 -9.77 -15.78 -25.90
CA THR A 182 -10.43 -14.87 -24.95
C THR A 182 -9.51 -14.34 -23.84
N HIS A 183 -8.30 -14.88 -23.69
CA HIS A 183 -7.35 -14.48 -22.64
C HIS A 183 -5.90 -14.77 -23.03
N GLY A 184 -4.98 -14.03 -22.46
CA GLY A 184 -3.56 -14.26 -22.59
C GLY A 184 -3.05 -15.44 -21.75
N LEU A 185 -1.72 -15.63 -21.76
CA LEU A 185 -1.06 -16.57 -20.84
C LEU A 185 -1.10 -15.98 -19.43
N SER A 186 -1.44 -16.78 -18.42
CA SER A 186 -1.23 -16.41 -17.03
C SER A 186 -0.44 -17.46 -16.25
N VAL A 187 0.30 -17.00 -15.25
CA VAL A 187 0.99 -17.83 -14.26
C VAL A 187 0.57 -17.37 -12.88
N ASP A 188 -0.14 -18.24 -12.18
CA ASP A 188 -0.62 -18.04 -10.81
C ASP A 188 0.18 -18.93 -9.86
N PHE A 189 0.54 -18.40 -8.69
CA PHE A 189 1.26 -19.16 -7.67
C PHE A 189 1.09 -18.53 -6.29
N ASP A 190 1.25 -19.35 -5.25
CA ASP A 190 1.32 -18.86 -3.88
C ASP A 190 2.78 -18.68 -3.47
N LEU A 191 3.04 -17.58 -2.76
CA LEU A 191 4.33 -17.27 -2.15
C LEU A 191 4.17 -17.15 -0.64
N LEU A 192 4.99 -17.89 0.12
CA LEU A 192 5.15 -17.75 1.56
C LEU A 192 6.51 -17.10 1.85
N ASN A 193 6.51 -16.01 2.63
CA ASN A 193 7.74 -15.44 3.16
C ASN A 193 8.15 -16.16 4.46
N SER A 194 9.08 -17.09 4.35
CA SER A 194 9.68 -17.83 5.48
C SER A 194 10.94 -17.12 6.04
N SER A 195 11.23 -15.89 5.57
CA SER A 195 12.34 -15.06 6.07
C SER A 195 12.08 -14.55 7.48
N ASN A 196 13.11 -14.11 8.17
CA ASN A 196 12.97 -13.37 9.43
C ASN A 196 12.73 -11.86 9.22
N THR A 197 12.67 -11.40 7.96
CA THR A 197 12.45 -10.00 7.58
C THR A 197 11.42 -9.89 6.44
N HIS A 198 10.95 -8.68 6.16
CA HIS A 198 10.09 -8.42 5.01
C HIS A 198 10.86 -8.58 3.68
N VAL A 199 10.14 -8.99 2.66
CA VAL A 199 10.64 -9.10 1.29
C VAL A 199 9.70 -8.37 0.32
N PHE A 200 10.25 -7.97 -0.83
CA PHE A 200 9.52 -7.34 -1.92
C PHE A 200 9.66 -8.19 -3.19
N PRO A 201 8.98 -9.35 -3.27
CA PRO A 201 9.09 -10.20 -4.43
C PRO A 201 8.49 -9.57 -5.69
N ALA A 202 9.22 -9.69 -6.80
CA ALA A 202 8.77 -9.43 -8.15
C ALA A 202 8.96 -10.69 -8.99
N ALA A 203 7.93 -11.11 -9.72
CA ALA A 203 7.96 -12.32 -10.53
C ALA A 203 8.13 -11.97 -12.01
N ARG A 204 8.93 -12.80 -12.71
CA ARG A 204 9.12 -12.76 -14.14
C ARG A 204 8.79 -14.11 -14.73
N VAL A 205 8.12 -14.12 -15.87
CA VAL A 205 7.85 -15.31 -16.66
C VAL A 205 8.49 -15.16 -18.03
N ALA A 206 9.35 -16.09 -18.40
CA ALA A 206 9.88 -16.23 -19.74
C ALA A 206 9.29 -17.50 -20.36
N VAL A 207 8.74 -17.43 -21.57
CA VAL A 207 8.19 -18.58 -22.29
C VAL A 207 9.15 -18.97 -23.40
N LEU A 208 9.56 -20.23 -23.38
CA LEU A 208 10.44 -20.84 -24.37
C LEU A 208 9.64 -21.82 -25.23
N ASP A 209 9.87 -21.81 -26.53
CA ASP A 209 9.37 -22.84 -27.45
C ASP A 209 10.17 -24.17 -27.36
N SER A 210 9.78 -25.17 -28.14
CA SER A 210 10.44 -26.47 -28.18
C SER A 210 11.91 -26.40 -28.61
N SER A 211 12.34 -25.35 -29.29
CA SER A 211 13.74 -25.09 -29.67
C SER A 211 14.50 -24.28 -28.59
N ARG A 212 13.88 -24.00 -27.44
CA ARG A 212 14.39 -23.16 -26.36
C ARG A 212 14.57 -21.70 -26.74
N LYS A 213 13.90 -21.22 -27.76
CA LYS A 213 13.87 -19.81 -28.13
C LYS A 213 12.84 -19.07 -27.27
N LEU A 214 13.20 -17.88 -26.77
CA LEU A 214 12.30 -16.99 -26.05
C LEU A 214 11.21 -16.46 -27.00
N VAL A 215 9.95 -16.71 -26.67
CA VAL A 215 8.78 -16.31 -27.48
C VAL A 215 7.85 -15.34 -26.75
N ALA A 216 7.90 -15.29 -25.42
CA ALA A 216 7.14 -14.33 -24.60
C ALA A 216 7.86 -14.04 -23.28
N LYS A 217 7.58 -12.86 -22.72
CA LYS A 217 7.99 -12.48 -21.37
C LYS A 217 6.95 -11.58 -20.72
N ALA A 218 6.79 -11.72 -19.42
CA ALA A 218 5.94 -10.84 -18.61
C ALA A 218 6.53 -10.70 -17.21
N GLU A 219 6.12 -9.65 -16.50
CA GLU A 219 6.57 -9.33 -15.16
C GLU A 219 5.36 -8.93 -14.29
N SER A 220 5.40 -9.27 -13.00
CA SER A 220 4.43 -8.77 -12.02
C SER A 220 4.90 -7.44 -11.45
N GLU A 221 3.98 -6.70 -10.83
CA GLU A 221 4.36 -5.67 -9.87
C GLU A 221 5.03 -6.29 -8.64
N GLU A 222 5.91 -5.50 -8.00
CA GLU A 222 6.49 -5.85 -6.72
C GLU A 222 5.43 -5.80 -5.62
N LYS A 223 5.38 -6.82 -4.76
CA LYS A 223 4.49 -6.86 -3.60
C LYS A 223 5.28 -7.00 -2.32
N ARG A 224 4.82 -6.37 -1.24
CA ARG A 224 5.41 -6.53 0.08
C ARG A 224 4.85 -7.76 0.79
N PHE A 225 5.74 -8.57 1.37
CA PHE A 225 5.41 -9.69 2.24
C PHE A 225 6.15 -9.57 3.57
N LEU A 226 5.42 -9.57 4.67
CA LEU A 226 5.99 -9.66 6.01
C LEU A 226 6.36 -11.13 6.34
N PRO A 227 7.21 -11.39 7.36
CA PRO A 227 7.51 -12.74 7.81
C PRO A 227 6.25 -13.55 8.13
N GLY A 228 6.18 -14.77 7.63
CA GLY A 228 5.04 -15.66 7.79
C GLY A 228 3.84 -15.36 6.89
N GLN A 229 3.84 -14.26 6.14
CA GLN A 229 2.76 -13.94 5.23
C GLN A 229 2.78 -14.85 4.01
N LYS A 230 1.61 -15.44 3.71
CA LYS A 230 1.35 -16.19 2.47
C LYS A 230 0.33 -15.44 1.64
N ASN A 231 0.59 -15.25 0.35
CA ASN A 231 -0.35 -14.63 -0.58
C ASN A 231 -0.13 -15.14 -2.01
N SER A 232 -1.17 -15.02 -2.84
CA SER A 232 -1.09 -15.36 -4.26
C SER A 232 -0.45 -14.22 -5.06
N MET A 233 0.35 -14.62 -6.05
CA MET A 233 0.93 -13.75 -7.05
C MET A 233 0.44 -14.17 -8.44
N HIS A 234 0.37 -13.23 -9.35
CA HIS A 234 -0.12 -13.38 -10.70
C HIS A 234 0.79 -12.65 -11.68
N VAL A 235 1.10 -13.32 -12.79
CA VAL A 235 1.84 -12.74 -13.93
C VAL A 235 1.02 -13.01 -15.17
N GLU A 236 0.71 -11.98 -15.96
CA GLU A 236 -0.07 -12.07 -17.17
C GLU A 236 0.71 -11.55 -18.38
N TRP A 237 0.55 -12.24 -19.52
CA TRP A 237 1.01 -11.82 -20.83
C TRP A 237 -0.16 -11.83 -21.83
N ALA A 238 -0.50 -10.69 -22.36
CA ALA A 238 -1.70 -10.50 -23.20
C ALA A 238 -1.56 -10.99 -24.65
N GLY A 239 -0.44 -11.63 -25.02
CA GLY A 239 -0.20 -12.14 -26.37
C GLY A 239 -0.81 -13.52 -26.63
N THR A 240 -0.62 -14.01 -27.85
CA THR A 240 -1.03 -15.34 -28.30
C THR A 240 0.17 -16.19 -28.69
N LEU A 241 0.04 -17.51 -28.61
CA LEU A 241 1.05 -18.46 -29.03
C LEU A 241 0.42 -19.42 -30.04
N PRO A 242 1.13 -19.84 -31.09
CA PRO A 242 0.70 -20.94 -31.96
C PRO A 242 0.49 -22.24 -31.16
N ALA A 243 -0.31 -23.17 -31.72
CA ALA A 243 -0.41 -24.51 -31.17
C ALA A 243 0.97 -25.17 -31.09
N GLY A 244 1.30 -25.74 -29.92
CA GLY A 244 2.62 -26.34 -29.69
C GLY A 244 2.93 -26.55 -28.21
N ASN A 245 4.14 -27.05 -27.94
CA ASN A 245 4.66 -27.30 -26.60
C ASN A 245 5.63 -26.18 -26.18
N TYR A 246 5.50 -25.71 -24.96
CA TYR A 246 6.24 -24.60 -24.41
C TYR A 246 6.71 -24.90 -22.98
N THR A 247 7.68 -24.12 -22.52
CA THR A 247 8.13 -24.11 -21.14
C THR A 247 8.02 -22.68 -20.59
N ALA A 248 7.23 -22.48 -19.55
CA ALA A 248 7.25 -21.25 -18.75
C ALA A 248 8.36 -21.37 -17.70
N VAL A 249 9.27 -20.40 -17.69
CA VAL A 249 10.31 -20.23 -16.66
C VAL A 249 9.85 -19.10 -15.76
N LEU A 250 9.32 -19.45 -14.58
CA LEU A 250 8.97 -18.52 -13.52
C LEU A 250 10.22 -18.22 -12.70
N THR A 251 10.58 -16.95 -12.57
CA THR A 251 11.67 -16.49 -11.71
C THR A 251 11.11 -15.43 -10.76
N VAL A 252 11.28 -15.64 -9.46
CA VAL A 252 10.87 -14.68 -8.41
C VAL A 252 12.12 -14.10 -7.75
N ALA A 253 12.35 -12.81 -7.94
CA ALA A 253 13.38 -12.06 -7.22
C ALA A 253 12.78 -11.51 -5.92
N TYR A 254 13.46 -11.64 -4.76
CA TYR A 254 12.93 -11.25 -3.46
C TYR A 254 13.95 -10.59 -2.51
N GLY A 255 15.04 -10.12 -3.05
CA GLY A 255 16.12 -9.39 -2.38
C GLY A 255 17.28 -9.19 -3.32
N GLU A 256 18.35 -8.56 -2.84
CA GLU A 256 19.59 -8.39 -3.61
C GLU A 256 20.11 -9.77 -4.01
N ASP A 257 20.28 -10.02 -5.31
CA ASP A 257 20.81 -11.28 -5.91
C ASP A 257 20.11 -12.58 -5.48
N ARG A 258 18.91 -12.52 -4.88
CA ARG A 258 18.14 -13.69 -4.43
C ARG A 258 17.01 -13.97 -5.38
N ILE A 259 17.04 -15.16 -5.95
CA ILE A 259 16.01 -15.62 -6.89
C ILE A 259 15.58 -17.04 -6.57
N GLU A 260 14.30 -17.33 -6.79
CA GLU A 260 13.73 -18.68 -6.84
C GLU A 260 13.21 -18.91 -8.25
N THR A 261 13.46 -20.08 -8.83
CA THR A 261 13.09 -20.37 -10.22
C THR A 261 12.41 -21.72 -10.35
N GLN A 262 11.31 -21.77 -11.12
CA GLN A 262 10.60 -22.99 -11.50
C GLN A 262 10.36 -23.04 -13.00
N GLN A 263 10.42 -24.26 -13.58
CA GLN A 263 10.11 -24.50 -14.98
C GLN A 263 8.84 -25.35 -15.08
N ILE A 264 7.89 -24.91 -15.86
CA ILE A 264 6.57 -25.52 -16.02
C ILE A 264 6.32 -25.76 -17.50
N ALA A 265 6.20 -27.02 -17.91
CA ALA A 265 5.80 -27.36 -19.28
C ALA A 265 4.29 -27.14 -19.45
N PHE A 266 3.89 -26.62 -20.59
CA PHE A 266 2.50 -26.48 -20.98
C PHE A 266 2.32 -26.60 -22.50
N SER A 267 1.09 -26.80 -22.94
CA SER A 267 0.75 -26.92 -24.37
C SER A 267 -0.35 -25.93 -24.72
N VAL A 268 -0.26 -25.38 -25.91
CA VAL A 268 -1.32 -24.58 -26.56
C VAL A 268 -1.97 -25.49 -27.60
N THR A 269 -3.28 -25.65 -27.52
CA THR A 269 -4.09 -26.39 -28.50
C THR A 269 -4.78 -25.42 -29.45
N GLU A 270 -5.16 -25.90 -30.64
CA GLU A 270 -5.96 -25.13 -31.61
C GLU A 270 -7.34 -24.74 -31.07
#